data_fb5b0077f40fc346fd6f23e7cfafd594
#
_entry.id   fb5b0077f40fc346fd6f23e7cfafd594
#
_cell.length_a   1.000
_cell.length_b   1.000
_cell.length_c   1.000
_cell.angle_alpha   90.00
_cell.angle_beta   90.00
_cell.angle_gamma   90.00
#
_symmetry.space_group_name_H-M   'P 1'
#
loop_
_entity.id
_entity.type
_entity.pdbx_description
1 polymer ?
#
loop_
_entity_poly.entity_id
_entity_poly.type
_entity_poly.pdbx_seq_one_letter_code
_entity_poly.pdbx_strand_id
1 'polypeptide(L)'
;SVQVAVTGNSKTKEKRTFFGFLVNSYQPIPATVNGCPKTILPLEGAFDFIYDYWNFAIPEDVVIVGIENPENFRYVSAQKKLFSSVVPDGVKLLFVSRYPQEQSKDLLDWLQSIPNRYIHFGDLDLAGIHIYLTSFYPYLGERASFLIPADYEYRIAHGSRERYNDQLKRYGNMQVTDSRLKELVACIHQYHRGYDQEGYIERE
;
A
#
# COMPACT_ATOMS: atom_id res chain seq x y z
N SER A 1 -13.18 28.09 6.92
CA SER A 1 -13.86 27.72 5.66
C SER A 1 -15.10 28.57 5.47
N VAL A 2 -15.59 28.67 4.24
CA VAL A 2 -16.82 29.42 3.93
C VAL A 2 -18.01 28.93 4.74
N GLN A 3 -18.13 27.62 4.97
CA GLN A 3 -19.21 27.05 5.76
C GLN A 3 -19.16 27.47 7.23
N VAL A 4 -17.97 27.59 7.82
CA VAL A 4 -17.82 28.10 9.18
C VAL A 4 -18.24 29.55 9.26
N ALA A 5 -17.89 30.35 8.27
CA ALA A 5 -18.31 31.77 8.19
C ALA A 5 -19.84 31.91 8.09
N VAL A 6 -20.51 31.01 7.33
CA VAL A 6 -21.97 31.05 7.12
C VAL A 6 -22.75 30.44 8.28
N THR A 7 -22.31 29.32 8.84
CA THR A 7 -23.06 28.57 9.87
C THR A 7 -22.55 28.78 11.29
N GLY A 8 -21.33 29.29 11.44
CA GLY A 8 -20.65 29.41 12.73
C GLY A 8 -20.28 28.06 13.37
N ASN A 9 -20.41 26.95 12.63
CA ASN A 9 -20.19 25.60 13.15
C ASN A 9 -19.34 24.76 12.19
N SER A 10 -18.10 24.50 12.57
CA SER A 10 -17.18 23.67 11.80
C SER A 10 -17.54 22.18 11.77
N LYS A 11 -18.43 21.75 12.68
CA LYS A 11 -18.87 20.35 12.79
C LYS A 11 -20.08 20.01 11.92
N THR A 12 -20.72 20.98 11.27
CA THR A 12 -21.90 20.77 10.43
C THR A 12 -21.58 19.99 9.15
N LYS A 13 -20.31 19.94 8.74
CA LYS A 13 -19.80 19.18 7.61
C LYS A 13 -18.57 18.42 8.07
N GLU A 14 -18.56 17.11 7.87
CA GLU A 14 -17.36 16.31 8.07
C GLU A 14 -16.22 16.91 7.25
N LYS A 15 -15.25 17.49 7.94
CA LYS A 15 -14.10 18.09 7.33
C LYS A 15 -12.87 17.39 7.86
N ARG A 16 -12.20 16.71 6.96
CA ARG A 16 -10.92 16.08 7.28
C ARG A 16 -9.89 17.17 7.64
N THR A 17 -9.25 17.00 8.79
CA THR A 17 -8.29 17.99 9.32
C THR A 17 -6.93 17.86 8.65
N PHE A 18 -6.52 16.63 8.33
CA PHE A 18 -5.23 16.34 7.69
C PHE A 18 -5.45 15.72 6.32
N PHE A 19 -4.59 16.13 5.39
CA PHE A 19 -4.44 15.54 4.06
C PHE A 19 -3.08 14.87 3.97
N GLY A 20 -2.91 13.92 3.04
CA GLY A 20 -1.63 13.34 2.78
C GLY A 20 -1.44 11.96 3.40
N PHE A 21 -0.18 11.54 3.43
CA PHE A 21 0.20 10.18 3.80
C PHE A 21 1.63 10.13 4.34
N LEU A 22 1.93 9.05 5.06
CA LEU A 22 3.26 8.76 5.57
C LEU A 22 4.15 8.15 4.49
N VAL A 23 5.44 8.49 4.51
CA VAL A 23 6.45 7.92 3.62
C VAL A 23 7.68 7.46 4.40
N ASN A 24 8.38 6.46 3.86
CA ASN A 24 9.68 5.98 4.33
C ASN A 24 10.45 5.36 3.16
N SER A 25 11.71 5.05 3.37
CA SER A 25 12.58 4.44 2.35
C SER A 25 13.69 3.62 2.98
N TYR A 26 14.41 2.82 2.16
CA TYR A 26 15.63 2.15 2.62
C TYR A 26 16.90 2.95 2.34
N GLN A 27 16.81 3.93 1.46
CA GLN A 27 17.92 4.79 1.04
C GLN A 27 17.41 6.19 0.75
N PRO A 28 18.26 7.22 0.82
CA PRO A 28 17.83 8.58 0.55
C PRO A 28 17.19 8.72 -0.84
N ILE A 29 16.03 9.35 -0.90
CA ILE A 29 15.33 9.65 -2.14
C ILE A 29 15.22 11.17 -2.27
N PRO A 30 15.82 11.79 -3.30
CA PRO A 30 15.64 13.20 -3.55
C PRO A 30 14.19 13.48 -3.97
N ALA A 31 13.59 14.47 -3.35
CA ALA A 31 12.21 14.86 -3.62
C ALA A 31 12.07 16.38 -3.56
N THR A 32 10.92 16.86 -3.97
CA THR A 32 10.51 18.26 -3.72
C THR A 32 9.10 18.28 -3.17
N VAL A 33 8.86 19.22 -2.27
CA VAL A 33 7.52 19.55 -1.76
C VAL A 33 7.33 21.06 -1.94
N ASN A 34 6.29 21.47 -2.64
CA ASN A 34 6.06 22.89 -2.96
C ASN A 34 7.28 23.55 -3.63
N GLY A 35 7.99 22.82 -4.48
CA GLY A 35 9.19 23.29 -5.16
C GLY A 35 10.46 23.36 -4.30
N CYS A 36 10.38 23.03 -3.00
CA CYS A 36 11.53 23.03 -2.09
C CYS A 36 12.12 21.62 -1.99
N PRO A 37 13.47 21.48 -2.04
CA PRO A 37 14.12 20.19 -1.85
C PRO A 37 13.76 19.55 -0.51
N LYS A 38 13.39 18.26 -0.54
CA LYS A 38 13.10 17.44 0.63
C LYS A 38 13.64 16.04 0.36
N THR A 39 14.71 15.65 1.03
CA THR A 39 15.22 14.29 0.94
C THR A 39 14.42 13.38 1.86
N ILE A 40 13.85 12.31 1.31
CA ILE A 40 13.23 11.25 2.11
C ILE A 40 14.36 10.35 2.62
N LEU A 41 14.53 10.30 3.93
CA LEU A 41 15.55 9.50 4.59
C LEU A 41 14.96 8.24 5.21
N PRO A 42 15.73 7.13 5.25
CA PRO A 42 15.33 5.97 6.05
C PRO A 42 15.24 6.35 7.53
N LEU A 43 14.06 6.19 8.09
CA LEU A 43 13.80 6.50 9.51
C LEU A 43 13.20 5.27 10.19
N GLU A 44 13.69 4.96 11.38
CA GLU A 44 13.10 3.92 12.23
C GLU A 44 12.39 4.57 13.40
N GLY A 45 11.11 4.25 13.55
CA GLY A 45 10.28 4.81 14.63
C GLY A 45 9.87 6.26 14.45
N ALA A 46 10.26 6.90 13.33
CA ALA A 46 9.81 8.23 12.94
C ALA A 46 9.57 8.24 11.42
N PHE A 47 8.58 8.97 10.96
CA PHE A 47 8.20 8.99 9.55
C PHE A 47 7.95 10.41 9.08
N ASP A 48 8.28 10.66 7.81
CA ASP A 48 7.85 11.89 7.15
C ASP A 48 6.37 11.78 6.77
N PHE A 49 5.62 12.84 7.05
CA PHE A 49 4.23 12.98 6.61
C PHE A 49 4.15 14.03 5.52
N ILE A 50 3.66 13.66 4.34
CA ILE A 50 3.52 14.55 3.20
C ILE A 50 2.11 15.13 3.20
N TYR A 51 1.96 16.34 3.71
CA TYR A 51 0.67 17.04 3.77
C TYR A 51 0.25 17.58 2.39
N ASP A 52 1.16 18.33 1.73
CA ASP A 52 0.91 18.93 0.44
C ASP A 52 1.26 17.95 -0.70
N TYR A 53 0.62 16.79 -0.70
CA TYR A 53 0.92 15.68 -1.61
C TYR A 53 0.74 16.04 -3.10
N TRP A 54 -0.16 16.97 -3.43
CA TRP A 54 -0.35 17.44 -4.81
C TRP A 54 0.86 18.19 -5.38
N ASN A 55 1.76 18.64 -4.52
CA ASN A 55 3.02 19.28 -4.88
C ASN A 55 4.25 18.47 -4.42
N PHE A 56 4.07 17.16 -4.24
CA PHE A 56 5.13 16.23 -3.89
C PHE A 56 5.63 15.54 -5.16
N ALA A 57 6.90 15.72 -5.48
CA ALA A 57 7.55 15.15 -6.65
C ALA A 57 8.75 14.28 -6.25
N ILE A 58 8.90 13.14 -6.93
CA ILE A 58 10.00 12.20 -6.78
C ILE A 58 10.52 11.80 -8.16
N PRO A 59 11.75 11.23 -8.29
CA PRO A 59 12.23 10.71 -9.56
C PRO A 59 11.32 9.59 -10.11
N GLU A 60 11.15 9.58 -11.42
CA GLU A 60 10.21 8.64 -12.09
C GLU A 60 10.65 7.16 -12.04
N ASP A 61 11.94 6.90 -11.80
CA ASP A 61 12.50 5.55 -11.68
C ASP A 61 12.34 4.94 -10.27
N VAL A 62 11.86 5.72 -9.30
CA VAL A 62 11.53 5.21 -7.97
C VAL A 62 10.27 4.35 -8.05
N VAL A 63 10.32 3.15 -7.49
CA VAL A 63 9.15 2.27 -7.36
C VAL A 63 8.45 2.54 -6.04
N ILE A 64 7.15 2.74 -6.08
CA ILE A 64 6.34 3.03 -4.91
C ILE A 64 5.73 1.73 -4.40
N VAL A 65 5.85 1.48 -3.10
CA VAL A 65 5.21 0.35 -2.41
C VAL A 65 4.15 0.89 -1.47
N GLY A 66 2.88 0.63 -1.78
CA GLY A 66 1.76 0.98 -0.92
C GLY A 66 1.51 -0.11 0.10
N ILE A 67 1.68 0.21 1.37
CA ILE A 67 1.53 -0.73 2.49
C ILE A 67 0.20 -0.48 3.20
N GLU A 68 -0.66 -1.50 3.23
CA GLU A 68 -1.96 -1.39 3.87
C GLU A 68 -1.90 -1.47 5.39
N ASN A 69 -1.12 -2.40 5.92
CA ASN A 69 -1.05 -2.65 7.35
C ASN A 69 -0.05 -1.70 8.01
N PRO A 70 -0.43 -0.94 9.06
CA PRO A 70 0.46 0.00 9.75
C PRO A 70 1.66 -0.67 10.42
N GLU A 71 1.54 -1.90 10.90
CA GLU A 71 2.67 -2.65 11.48
C GLU A 71 3.74 -2.95 10.42
N ASN A 72 3.33 -3.36 9.22
CA ASN A 72 4.27 -3.59 8.12
C ASN A 72 4.97 -2.28 7.68
N PHE A 73 4.28 -1.17 7.71
CA PHE A 73 4.89 0.13 7.46
C PHE A 73 5.87 0.52 8.58
N ARG A 74 5.45 0.34 9.84
CA ARG A 74 6.28 0.61 11.02
C ARG A 74 7.61 -0.15 10.99
N TYR A 75 7.58 -1.40 10.57
CA TYR A 75 8.71 -2.32 10.59
C TYR A 75 9.26 -2.66 9.20
N VAL A 76 9.28 -1.71 8.27
CA VAL A 76 9.81 -1.94 6.92
C VAL A 76 11.27 -2.42 6.94
N SER A 77 12.06 -2.01 7.92
CA SER A 77 13.45 -2.45 8.09
C SER A 77 13.58 -3.97 8.31
N ALA A 78 12.57 -4.59 8.93
CA ALA A 78 12.52 -6.04 9.16
C ALA A 78 12.00 -6.84 7.95
N GLN A 79 11.78 -6.20 6.81
CA GLN A 79 11.21 -6.79 5.60
C GLN A 79 12.08 -6.59 4.35
N LYS A 80 13.33 -6.18 4.52
CA LYS A 80 14.27 -5.92 3.41
C LYS A 80 14.46 -7.12 2.50
N LYS A 81 14.50 -8.31 3.07
CA LYS A 81 14.67 -9.56 2.33
C LYS A 81 13.50 -9.83 1.38
N LEU A 82 12.27 -9.56 1.84
CA LEU A 82 11.08 -9.67 1.00
C LEU A 82 11.18 -8.74 -0.20
N PHE A 83 11.40 -7.44 0.03
CA PHE A 83 11.40 -6.45 -1.03
C PHE A 83 12.59 -6.60 -1.99
N SER A 84 13.76 -7.04 -1.52
CA SER A 84 14.89 -7.33 -2.39
C SER A 84 14.65 -8.51 -3.32
N SER A 85 13.70 -9.39 -3.00
CA SER A 85 13.31 -10.52 -3.86
C SER A 85 12.32 -10.17 -4.96
N VAL A 86 11.61 -9.03 -4.86
CA VAL A 86 10.54 -8.65 -5.78
C VAL A 86 10.89 -7.48 -6.71
N VAL A 87 11.98 -6.78 -6.46
CA VAL A 87 12.50 -5.71 -7.32
C VAL A 87 13.96 -5.96 -7.68
N PRO A 88 14.42 -5.51 -8.86
CA PRO A 88 15.83 -5.61 -9.24
C PRO A 88 16.75 -4.84 -8.29
N ASP A 89 18.01 -5.29 -8.19
CA ASP A 89 19.03 -4.57 -7.43
C ASP A 89 19.22 -3.14 -7.96
N GLY A 90 19.43 -2.20 -7.04
CA GLY A 90 19.63 -0.79 -7.36
C GLY A 90 18.33 0.02 -7.56
N VAL A 91 17.18 -0.63 -7.60
CA VAL A 91 15.88 0.08 -7.65
C VAL A 91 15.59 0.68 -6.29
N LYS A 92 15.31 1.99 -6.27
CA LYS A 92 14.90 2.68 -5.05
C LYS A 92 13.42 2.49 -4.80
N LEU A 93 13.08 2.22 -3.54
CA LEU A 93 11.70 2.02 -3.08
C LEU A 93 11.27 3.19 -2.19
N LEU A 94 10.11 3.76 -2.48
CA LEU A 94 9.41 4.64 -1.58
C LEU A 94 8.23 3.88 -0.98
N PHE A 95 8.26 3.66 0.32
CA PHE A 95 7.14 3.08 1.06
C PHE A 95 6.15 4.17 1.40
N VAL A 96 4.88 3.93 1.13
CA VAL A 96 3.79 4.86 1.43
C VAL A 96 2.70 4.16 2.22
N SER A 97 2.09 4.88 3.14
CA SER A 97 0.95 4.40 3.92
C SER A 97 -0.15 5.45 3.93
N ARG A 98 -1.35 5.05 3.61
CA ARG A 98 -2.52 5.92 3.74
C ARG A 98 -2.96 6.17 5.18
N TYR A 99 -2.36 5.45 6.12
CA TYR A 99 -2.57 5.67 7.55
C TYR A 99 -1.94 7.00 8.00
N PRO A 100 -2.50 7.75 8.96
CA PRO A 100 -3.64 7.42 9.81
C PRO A 100 -5.03 7.64 9.20
N GLN A 101 -5.10 8.00 7.95
CA GLN A 101 -6.38 8.28 7.27
C GLN A 101 -6.74 7.14 6.32
N GLU A 102 -7.15 6.00 6.86
CA GLU A 102 -7.41 4.76 6.12
C GLU A 102 -8.34 4.93 4.91
N GLN A 103 -9.30 5.83 5.01
CA GLN A 103 -10.26 6.11 3.92
C GLN A 103 -9.83 7.26 3.01
N SER A 104 -8.59 7.74 3.19
CA SER A 104 -8.09 8.85 2.38
C SER A 104 -7.88 8.44 0.93
N LYS A 105 -8.37 9.29 0.02
CA LYS A 105 -8.08 9.18 -1.41
C LYS A 105 -6.78 9.88 -1.81
N ASP A 106 -6.09 10.50 -0.89
CA ASP A 106 -4.94 11.36 -1.19
C ASP A 106 -3.79 10.58 -1.82
N LEU A 107 -3.51 9.38 -1.31
CA LEU A 107 -2.50 8.51 -1.89
C LEU A 107 -2.84 8.15 -3.34
N LEU A 108 -4.08 7.78 -3.61
CA LEU A 108 -4.50 7.44 -4.97
C LEU A 108 -4.45 8.65 -5.90
N ASP A 109 -4.91 9.80 -5.44
CA ASP A 109 -4.85 11.05 -6.21
C ASP A 109 -3.40 11.39 -6.60
N TRP A 110 -2.49 11.25 -5.66
CA TRP A 110 -1.06 11.45 -5.92
C TRP A 110 -0.50 10.42 -6.90
N LEU A 111 -0.78 9.14 -6.70
CA LEU A 111 -0.34 8.07 -7.59
C LEU A 111 -0.83 8.27 -9.03
N GLN A 112 -2.04 8.78 -9.21
CA GLN A 112 -2.58 9.09 -10.54
C GLN A 112 -1.88 10.28 -11.21
N SER A 113 -1.29 11.18 -10.44
CA SER A 113 -0.59 12.37 -10.94
C SER A 113 0.85 12.11 -11.39
N ILE A 114 1.40 10.92 -11.14
CA ILE A 114 2.78 10.55 -11.44
C ILE A 114 2.81 9.25 -12.25
N PRO A 115 3.90 8.98 -13.03
CA PRO A 115 3.99 7.80 -13.88
C PRO A 115 4.64 6.58 -13.21
N ASN A 116 5.10 6.69 -11.98
CA ASN A 116 5.90 5.70 -11.29
C ASN A 116 5.20 4.33 -11.20
N ARG A 117 5.99 3.26 -11.23
CA ARG A 117 5.50 1.92 -10.93
C ARG A 117 5.03 1.85 -9.49
N TYR A 118 3.94 1.12 -9.28
CA TYR A 118 3.30 0.93 -8.00
C TYR A 118 3.17 -0.56 -7.68
N ILE A 119 3.61 -0.95 -6.50
CA ILE A 119 3.41 -2.30 -5.95
C ILE A 119 2.50 -2.19 -4.73
N HIS A 120 1.38 -2.89 -4.79
CA HIS A 120 0.45 -2.95 -3.66
C HIS A 120 0.84 -4.08 -2.72
N PHE A 121 1.10 -3.74 -1.46
CA PHE A 121 1.46 -4.70 -0.42
C PHE A 121 0.30 -4.86 0.55
N GLY A 122 -0.45 -5.93 0.37
CA GLY A 122 -1.60 -6.31 1.18
C GLY A 122 -1.50 -7.75 1.66
N ASP A 123 -2.55 -8.21 2.33
CA ASP A 123 -2.66 -9.59 2.75
C ASP A 123 -2.82 -10.53 1.55
N LEU A 124 -2.27 -11.73 1.65
CA LEU A 124 -2.51 -12.80 0.67
C LEU A 124 -3.83 -13.49 1.02
N ASP A 125 -4.92 -12.77 0.83
CA ASP A 125 -6.27 -13.24 1.06
C ASP A 125 -7.25 -12.62 0.06
N LEU A 126 -8.48 -13.11 0.06
CA LEU A 126 -9.48 -12.64 -0.90
C LEU A 126 -9.80 -11.14 -0.71
N ALA A 127 -9.86 -10.67 0.52
CA ALA A 127 -10.14 -9.26 0.81
C ALA A 127 -9.00 -8.35 0.36
N GLY A 128 -7.74 -8.72 0.60
CA GLY A 128 -6.57 -7.95 0.17
C GLY A 128 -6.48 -7.81 -1.34
N ILE A 129 -6.73 -8.89 -2.07
CA ILE A 129 -6.78 -8.88 -3.54
C ILE A 129 -7.95 -8.01 -4.03
N HIS A 130 -9.11 -8.11 -3.39
CA HIS A 130 -10.28 -7.28 -3.73
C HIS A 130 -9.99 -5.79 -3.59
N ILE A 131 -9.34 -5.36 -2.51
CA ILE A 131 -8.94 -3.97 -2.30
C ILE A 131 -8.06 -3.48 -3.46
N TYR A 132 -7.05 -4.25 -3.83
CA TYR A 132 -6.19 -3.91 -4.96
C TYR A 132 -6.97 -3.78 -6.27
N LEU A 133 -7.82 -4.75 -6.59
CA LEU A 133 -8.58 -4.80 -7.84
C LEU A 133 -9.64 -3.71 -7.95
N THR A 134 -10.17 -3.21 -6.85
CA THR A 134 -11.23 -2.21 -6.85
C THR A 134 -10.76 -0.79 -6.54
N SER A 135 -9.70 -0.65 -5.75
CA SER A 135 -9.25 0.65 -5.25
C SER A 135 -7.96 1.18 -5.89
N PHE A 136 -7.19 0.34 -6.58
CA PHE A 136 -5.90 0.73 -7.18
C PHE A 136 -5.80 0.40 -8.65
N TYR A 137 -5.94 -0.86 -9.02
CA TYR A 137 -5.74 -1.30 -10.40
C TYR A 137 -6.60 -0.55 -11.44
N PRO A 138 -7.91 -0.27 -11.21
CA PRO A 138 -8.73 0.44 -12.19
C PRO A 138 -8.24 1.85 -12.50
N TYR A 139 -7.51 2.46 -11.58
CA TYR A 139 -7.02 3.83 -11.70
C TYR A 139 -5.57 3.92 -12.17
N LEU A 140 -4.76 2.90 -11.88
CA LEU A 140 -3.34 2.90 -12.18
C LEU A 140 -2.97 2.05 -13.40
N GLY A 141 -3.78 1.05 -13.73
CA GLY A 141 -3.57 0.18 -14.88
C GLY A 141 -2.30 -0.68 -14.77
N GLU A 142 -1.65 -0.90 -15.91
CA GLU A 142 -0.51 -1.82 -16.06
C GLU A 142 0.75 -1.43 -15.26
N ARG A 143 0.85 -0.20 -14.78
CA ARG A 143 1.96 0.21 -13.90
C ARG A 143 1.81 -0.27 -12.46
N ALA A 144 0.63 -0.76 -12.11
CA ALA A 144 0.35 -1.35 -10.80
C ALA A 144 0.53 -2.86 -10.82
N SER A 145 0.99 -3.41 -9.71
CA SER A 145 1.01 -4.85 -9.45
C SER A 145 0.70 -5.13 -7.98
N PHE A 146 0.24 -6.34 -7.70
CA PHE A 146 0.06 -6.85 -6.35
C PHE A 146 1.32 -7.64 -5.96
N LEU A 147 1.83 -7.43 -4.75
CA LEU A 147 3.02 -8.13 -4.28
C LEU A 147 2.69 -9.61 -4.04
N ILE A 148 3.33 -10.48 -4.82
CA ILE A 148 3.22 -11.93 -4.70
C ILE A 148 4.62 -12.48 -4.46
N PRO A 149 4.97 -12.92 -3.22
CA PRO A 149 6.28 -13.49 -2.95
C PRO A 149 6.44 -14.85 -3.64
N ALA A 150 7.66 -15.25 -3.94
CA ALA A 150 7.94 -16.52 -4.60
C ALA A 150 7.44 -17.73 -3.80
N ASP A 151 7.42 -17.62 -2.48
CA ASP A 151 6.97 -18.66 -1.54
C ASP A 151 5.50 -18.51 -1.11
N TYR A 152 4.68 -17.86 -1.92
CA TYR A 152 3.28 -17.59 -1.57
C TYR A 152 2.47 -18.83 -1.23
N GLU A 153 2.72 -19.94 -1.93
CA GLU A 153 2.02 -21.21 -1.68
C GLU A 153 2.31 -21.75 -0.27
N TYR A 154 3.60 -21.75 0.12
CA TYR A 154 4.00 -22.15 1.48
C TYR A 154 3.32 -21.27 2.53
N ARG A 155 3.33 -19.96 2.34
CA ARG A 155 2.73 -19.01 3.28
C ARG A 155 1.22 -19.20 3.42
N ILE A 156 0.51 -19.35 2.30
CA ILE A 156 -0.94 -19.60 2.31
C ILE A 156 -1.25 -20.93 2.96
N ALA A 157 -0.50 -22.00 2.65
CA ALA A 157 -0.70 -23.32 3.25
C ALA A 157 -0.57 -23.30 4.78
N HIS A 158 0.19 -22.35 5.35
CA HIS A 158 0.37 -22.14 6.78
C HIS A 158 -0.43 -20.95 7.33
N GLY A 159 -1.34 -20.41 6.54
CA GLY A 159 -2.16 -19.26 6.89
C GLY A 159 -3.40 -19.59 7.71
N SER A 160 -4.34 -18.67 7.74
CA SER A 160 -5.56 -18.73 8.55
C SER A 160 -6.75 -19.29 7.75
N ARG A 161 -7.31 -20.39 8.21
CA ARG A 161 -8.56 -20.96 7.69
C ARG A 161 -9.77 -20.11 8.09
N GLU A 162 -9.77 -19.59 9.30
CA GLU A 162 -10.85 -18.71 9.78
C GLU A 162 -10.98 -17.47 8.89
N ARG A 163 -9.88 -16.82 8.57
CA ARG A 163 -9.85 -15.67 7.67
C ARG A 163 -10.46 -16.00 6.31
N TYR A 164 -10.11 -17.14 5.72
CA TYR A 164 -10.69 -17.59 4.47
C TYR A 164 -12.20 -17.78 4.57
N ASN A 165 -12.67 -18.48 5.61
CA ASN A 165 -14.09 -18.74 5.81
C ASN A 165 -14.91 -17.45 5.97
N ASP A 166 -14.38 -16.48 6.70
CA ASP A 166 -15.02 -15.18 6.92
C ASP A 166 -15.14 -14.36 5.62
N GLN A 167 -14.19 -14.52 4.71
CA GLN A 167 -14.14 -13.76 3.47
C GLN A 167 -14.85 -14.44 2.29
N LEU A 168 -15.03 -15.76 2.34
CA LEU A 168 -15.50 -16.56 1.21
C LEU A 168 -16.85 -16.09 0.68
N LYS A 169 -17.81 -15.82 1.57
CA LYS A 169 -19.16 -15.39 1.17
C LYS A 169 -19.15 -14.09 0.40
N ARG A 170 -18.30 -13.15 0.80
CA ARG A 170 -18.25 -11.81 0.21
C ARG A 170 -17.39 -11.74 -1.04
N TYR A 171 -16.28 -12.45 -1.07
CA TYR A 171 -15.24 -12.32 -2.10
C TYR A 171 -14.97 -13.59 -2.89
N GLY A 172 -15.64 -14.71 -2.58
CA GLY A 172 -15.33 -16.00 -3.19
C GLY A 172 -15.55 -16.07 -4.71
N ASN A 173 -16.44 -15.23 -5.25
CA ASN A 173 -16.77 -15.18 -6.69
C ASN A 173 -16.08 -14.01 -7.41
N MET A 174 -15.04 -13.47 -6.83
CA MET A 174 -14.27 -12.37 -7.42
C MET A 174 -13.70 -12.73 -8.79
N GLN A 175 -13.92 -11.87 -9.78
CA GLN A 175 -13.41 -12.04 -11.13
C GLN A 175 -11.99 -11.48 -11.22
N VAL A 176 -11.06 -12.32 -11.66
CA VAL A 176 -9.64 -11.97 -11.81
C VAL A 176 -9.19 -12.28 -13.22
N THR A 177 -8.63 -11.29 -13.92
CA THR A 177 -8.13 -11.44 -15.29
C THR A 177 -6.61 -11.60 -15.38
N ASP A 178 -5.86 -11.00 -14.44
CA ASP A 178 -4.41 -11.14 -14.37
C ASP A 178 -4.00 -12.58 -14.04
N SER A 179 -3.11 -13.19 -14.85
CA SER A 179 -2.72 -14.59 -14.70
C SER A 179 -2.06 -14.90 -13.36
N ARG A 180 -1.21 -14.00 -12.86
CA ARG A 180 -0.54 -14.19 -11.56
C ARG A 180 -1.54 -14.15 -10.39
N LEU A 181 -2.49 -13.23 -10.44
CA LEU A 181 -3.55 -13.15 -9.43
C LEU A 181 -4.52 -14.33 -9.53
N LYS A 182 -4.78 -14.86 -10.73
CA LYS A 182 -5.56 -16.10 -10.87
C LYS A 182 -4.91 -17.28 -10.16
N GLU A 183 -3.61 -17.45 -10.32
CA GLU A 183 -2.86 -18.51 -9.63
C GLU A 183 -2.89 -18.33 -8.11
N LEU A 184 -2.73 -17.09 -7.64
CA LEU A 184 -2.80 -16.75 -6.22
C LEU A 184 -4.20 -17.06 -5.65
N VAL A 185 -5.26 -16.63 -6.31
CA VAL A 185 -6.64 -16.88 -5.89
C VAL A 185 -6.94 -18.39 -5.89
N ALA A 186 -6.49 -19.13 -6.93
CA ALA A 186 -6.62 -20.57 -6.98
C ALA A 186 -5.94 -21.27 -5.80
N CYS A 187 -4.75 -20.81 -5.42
CA CYS A 187 -4.01 -21.30 -4.27
C CYS A 187 -4.78 -21.05 -2.95
N ILE A 188 -5.33 -19.85 -2.77
CA ILE A 188 -6.15 -19.50 -1.61
C ILE A 188 -7.36 -20.44 -1.50
N HIS A 189 -8.07 -20.69 -2.60
CA HIS A 189 -9.20 -21.62 -2.62
C HIS A 189 -8.77 -23.08 -2.40
N GLN A 190 -7.62 -23.48 -2.94
CA GLN A 190 -7.09 -24.84 -2.76
C GLN A 190 -6.84 -25.17 -1.29
N TYR A 191 -6.18 -24.27 -0.57
CA TYR A 191 -5.82 -24.46 0.83
C TYR A 191 -6.91 -24.03 1.81
N HIS A 192 -7.95 -23.31 1.35
CA HIS A 192 -8.95 -22.68 2.22
C HIS A 192 -8.30 -21.85 3.32
N ARG A 193 -7.29 -21.05 2.97
CA ARG A 193 -6.50 -20.24 3.91
C ARG A 193 -6.10 -18.92 3.28
N GLY A 194 -5.91 -17.91 4.12
CA GLY A 194 -5.31 -16.63 3.76
C GLY A 194 -4.10 -16.36 4.64
N TYR A 195 -3.21 -15.49 4.17
CA TYR A 195 -1.97 -15.15 4.87
C TYR A 195 -1.93 -13.66 5.18
N ASP A 196 -1.72 -13.36 6.47
CA ASP A 196 -1.60 -12.00 6.97
C ASP A 196 -0.22 -11.42 6.66
N GLN A 197 -0.18 -10.21 6.09
CA GLN A 197 1.08 -9.55 5.75
C GLN A 197 1.99 -9.29 6.95
N GLU A 198 1.47 -9.21 8.18
CA GLU A 198 2.30 -9.11 9.38
C GLU A 198 3.28 -10.29 9.51
N GLY A 199 2.96 -11.44 8.94
CA GLY A 199 3.84 -12.61 8.92
C GLY A 199 5.15 -12.41 8.15
N TYR A 200 5.26 -11.37 7.31
CA TYR A 200 6.52 -11.03 6.65
C TYR A 200 7.52 -10.30 7.56
N ILE A 201 7.08 -9.79 8.70
CA ILE A 201 7.94 -9.08 9.64
C ILE A 201 8.82 -10.11 10.32
N GLU A 202 10.12 -10.08 10.04
CA GLU A 202 11.11 -10.95 10.70
C GLU A 202 11.29 -10.46 12.14
N ARG A 203 10.87 -11.27 13.10
CA ARG A 203 11.09 -11.02 14.53
C ARG A 203 12.36 -11.75 14.94
N GLU A 204 13.31 -11.02 15.59
CA GLU A 204 14.49 -11.60 16.21
C GLU A 204 14.13 -12.53 17.37
#